data_d2c53a765ec69880b68f4efeec3bf082
#
_entry.id   d2c53a765ec69880b68f4efeec3bf082
#
_cell.length_a   1.000
_cell.length_b   1.000
_cell.length_c   1.000
_cell.angle_alpha   90.00
_cell.angle_beta   90.00
_cell.angle_gamma   90.00
#
_symmetry.space_group_name_H-M   'P 1'
#
loop_
_entity.id
_entity.type
_entity.pdbx_description
1 polymer ?
#
loop_
_entity_poly.entity_id
_entity_poly.type
_entity_poly.pdbx_seq_one_letter_code
_entity_poly.pdbx_strand_id
1 'polypeptide(L)'
;MAITKSFKLAELIRHIEYDSTNDIISTTKSMGTKDKKRDAVTKTATTQFNLDTFAKADFRAARYIVAMSKGTNFHSTEIMMVHDGTSVDITQYGTLLDATLATFDADISGSDVRLRCTPASSDSTVIKFDRTLIDA
;
A
#
# COMPACT_ATOMS: atom_id res chain seq x y z
N MET A 1 12.07 -35.00 -19.54
CA MET A 1 10.77 -35.41 -19.04
C MET A 1 9.74 -34.30 -19.26
N ALA A 2 8.78 -34.59 -20.05
CA ALA A 2 7.80 -33.60 -20.47
C ALA A 2 6.70 -33.38 -19.42
N ILE A 3 7.06 -33.16 -18.21
CA ILE A 3 6.09 -32.83 -17.24
C ILE A 3 5.64 -31.48 -17.48
N THR A 4 4.91 -31.15 -18.71
CA THR A 4 4.70 -30.45 -17.80
C THR A 4 4.34 -29.07 -18.11
N LYS A 5 4.23 -28.72 -19.33
CA LYS A 5 3.44 -27.56 -19.70
C LYS A 5 1.99 -27.73 -19.22
N SER A 6 1.45 -28.95 -19.29
CA SER A 6 0.10 -29.29 -18.81
C SER A 6 -0.03 -29.19 -17.29
N PHE A 7 0.99 -29.60 -16.53
CA PHE A 7 0.98 -29.52 -15.08
C PHE A 7 1.08 -28.06 -14.59
N LYS A 8 1.95 -27.28 -15.22
CA LYS A 8 2.07 -25.85 -14.92
C LYS A 8 0.83 -25.06 -15.28
N LEU A 9 0.16 -25.42 -16.38
CA LEU A 9 -1.11 -24.82 -16.76
C LEU A 9 -2.23 -25.18 -15.77
N ALA A 10 -2.31 -26.44 -15.33
CA ALA A 10 -3.28 -26.87 -14.32
C ALA A 10 -3.05 -26.20 -12.96
N GLU A 11 -1.80 -25.96 -12.60
CA GLU A 11 -1.46 -25.20 -11.39
C GLU A 11 -1.84 -23.72 -11.53
N LEU A 12 -1.60 -23.12 -12.67
CA LEU A 12 -2.00 -21.75 -12.97
C LEU A 12 -3.53 -21.58 -12.90
N ILE A 13 -4.29 -22.51 -13.46
CA ILE A 13 -5.76 -22.48 -13.46
C ILE A 13 -6.34 -22.51 -12.04
N ARG A 14 -5.69 -23.18 -11.09
CA ARG A 14 -6.12 -23.20 -9.69
C ARG A 14 -6.07 -21.83 -8.99
N HIS A 15 -5.36 -20.87 -9.58
CA HIS A 15 -5.17 -19.53 -9.02
C HIS A 15 -5.92 -18.45 -9.78
N ILE A 16 -6.71 -18.85 -10.79
CA ILE A 16 -7.53 -17.95 -11.57
C ILE A 16 -8.99 -18.19 -11.21
N GLU A 17 -9.68 -17.16 -10.81
CA GLU A 17 -11.12 -17.16 -10.55
C GLU A 17 -11.81 -16.18 -11.48
N TYR A 18 -12.96 -16.59 -12.02
CA TYR A 18 -13.82 -15.71 -12.80
C TYR A 18 -15.00 -15.24 -11.93
N ASP A 19 -15.06 -13.94 -11.73
CA ASP A 19 -16.20 -13.31 -11.06
C ASP A 19 -17.23 -12.91 -12.13
N SER A 20 -18.27 -13.71 -12.25
CA SER A 20 -19.35 -13.48 -13.22
C SER A 20 -20.23 -12.26 -12.89
N THR A 21 -20.16 -11.75 -11.67
CA THR A 21 -20.94 -10.56 -11.25
C THR A 21 -20.32 -9.28 -11.79
N ASN A 22 -19.00 -9.21 -11.79
CA ASN A 22 -18.24 -8.04 -12.22
C ASN A 22 -17.57 -8.21 -13.59
N ASP A 23 -17.73 -9.38 -14.21
CA ASP A 23 -17.10 -9.76 -15.51
C ASP A 23 -15.57 -9.59 -15.50
N ILE A 24 -14.93 -10.01 -14.40
CA ILE A 24 -13.48 -9.93 -14.21
C ILE A 24 -12.86 -11.30 -13.94
N ILE A 25 -11.64 -11.46 -14.37
CA ILE A 25 -10.78 -12.58 -13.98
C ILE A 25 -9.89 -12.09 -12.84
N SER A 26 -9.98 -12.76 -11.70
CA SER A 26 -9.13 -12.50 -10.55
C SER A 26 -8.17 -13.65 -10.29
N THR A 27 -7.14 -13.39 -9.50
CA THR A 27 -6.22 -14.42 -9.07
C THR A 27 -6.30 -14.58 -7.56
N THR A 28 -6.41 -15.83 -7.10
CA THR A 28 -6.42 -16.15 -5.67
C THR A 28 -5.07 -15.95 -5.00
N LYS A 29 -4.00 -15.90 -5.80
CA LYS A 29 -2.67 -15.46 -5.37
C LYS A 29 -2.27 -14.23 -6.15
N SER A 30 -1.65 -13.28 -5.45
CA SER A 30 -1.02 -12.16 -6.12
C SER A 30 -0.04 -12.66 -7.18
N MET A 31 -0.36 -12.44 -8.43
CA MET A 31 0.57 -12.63 -9.55
C MET A 31 1.46 -11.40 -9.74
N GLY A 32 1.29 -10.41 -8.88
CA GLY A 32 2.15 -9.26 -8.80
C GLY A 32 3.40 -9.56 -7.98
N THR A 33 4.41 -8.82 -8.22
CA THR A 33 5.60 -8.74 -7.41
C THR A 33 5.22 -8.22 -6.02
N LYS A 34 5.89 -8.68 -4.97
CA LYS A 34 5.68 -8.21 -3.58
C LYS A 34 5.83 -6.70 -3.43
N ASP A 35 6.40 -6.06 -4.44
CA ASP A 35 6.67 -4.64 -4.52
C ASP A 35 5.42 -3.77 -4.72
N LYS A 36 4.32 -4.33 -5.25
CA LYS A 36 3.08 -3.57 -5.50
C LYS A 36 1.97 -3.96 -4.55
N LYS A 37 1.30 -2.95 -4.01
CA LYS A 37 0.14 -3.14 -3.13
C LYS A 37 -0.85 -2.00 -3.33
N ARG A 38 -2.13 -2.36 -3.35
CA ARG A 38 -3.25 -1.43 -3.23
C ARG A 38 -4.05 -1.80 -1.99
N ASP A 39 -4.39 -0.82 -1.17
CA ASP A 39 -5.14 -1.06 0.06
C ASP A 39 -5.99 0.16 0.44
N ALA A 40 -6.94 -0.06 1.35
CA ALA A 40 -7.82 0.97 1.87
C ALA A 40 -8.11 0.73 3.36
N VAL A 41 -8.17 1.81 4.12
CA VAL A 41 -8.54 1.77 5.54
C VAL A 41 -9.46 2.94 5.87
N THR A 42 -10.39 2.71 6.78
CA THR A 42 -11.25 3.76 7.36
C THR A 42 -10.87 3.96 8.81
N LYS A 43 -10.67 5.21 9.22
CA LYS A 43 -10.34 5.59 10.60
C LYS A 43 -11.33 6.61 11.15
N THR A 44 -11.62 6.46 12.44
CA THR A 44 -12.51 7.33 13.22
C THR A 44 -11.83 7.83 14.49
N ALA A 45 -10.51 7.88 14.48
CA ALA A 45 -9.68 8.34 15.60
C ALA A 45 -8.48 9.14 15.09
N THR A 46 -7.97 10.05 15.90
CA THR A 46 -6.77 10.85 15.61
C THR A 46 -5.47 10.17 16.05
N THR A 47 -5.55 8.95 16.56
CA THR A 47 -4.36 8.19 16.97
C THR A 47 -3.55 7.77 15.75
N GLN A 48 -2.23 7.99 15.81
CA GLN A 48 -1.30 7.53 14.79
C GLN A 48 -1.35 5.99 14.67
N PHE A 49 -1.35 5.49 13.44
CA PHE A 49 -1.34 4.06 13.15
C PHE A 49 -0.40 3.73 11.99
N ASN A 50 -0.06 2.46 11.84
CA ASN A 50 0.70 1.98 10.69
C ASN A 50 -0.25 1.86 9.49
N LEU A 51 -0.06 2.71 8.49
CA LEU A 51 -0.81 2.64 7.24
C LEU A 51 -0.33 1.45 6.41
N ASP A 52 0.98 1.26 6.34
CA ASP A 52 1.61 0.15 5.63
C ASP A 52 2.97 -0.21 6.24
N THR A 53 3.41 -1.44 5.99
CA THR A 53 4.73 -1.95 6.39
C THR A 53 5.35 -2.78 5.29
N PHE A 54 6.69 -2.81 5.25
CA PHE A 54 7.45 -3.71 4.38
C PHE A 54 8.78 -4.12 5.03
N ALA A 55 9.31 -5.28 4.63
CA ALA A 55 10.55 -5.80 5.19
C ALA A 55 11.76 -4.98 4.73
N LYS A 56 12.54 -4.46 5.67
CA LYS A 56 13.75 -3.66 5.38
C LYS A 56 14.87 -4.47 4.72
N ALA A 57 14.85 -5.79 4.87
CA ALA A 57 15.84 -6.67 4.25
C ALA A 57 15.57 -6.88 2.76
N ASP A 58 14.32 -6.81 2.33
CA ASP A 58 13.91 -7.10 0.97
C ASP A 58 13.84 -5.85 0.10
N PHE A 59 13.49 -4.70 0.69
CA PHE A 59 13.22 -3.46 -0.06
C PHE A 59 13.95 -2.27 0.55
N ARG A 60 14.47 -1.39 -0.31
CA ARG A 60 15.24 -0.19 0.07
C ARG A 60 14.42 1.08 0.06
N ALA A 61 13.51 1.23 -0.88
CA ALA A 61 12.72 2.44 -1.07
C ALA A 61 11.26 2.12 -1.37
N ALA A 62 10.39 3.08 -1.10
CA ALA A 62 8.96 2.99 -1.37
C ALA A 62 8.44 4.29 -1.97
N ARG A 63 7.48 4.15 -2.89
CA ARG A 63 6.64 5.24 -3.37
C ARG A 63 5.18 4.91 -3.13
N TYR A 64 4.46 5.86 -2.58
CA TYR A 64 3.02 5.78 -2.36
C TYR A 64 2.30 6.90 -3.09
N ILE A 65 1.15 6.58 -3.65
CA ILE A 65 0.12 7.55 -4.00
C ILE A 65 -1.01 7.34 -3.02
N VAL A 66 -1.35 8.37 -2.25
CA VAL A 66 -2.38 8.30 -1.20
C VAL A 66 -3.51 9.23 -1.56
N ALA A 67 -4.74 8.74 -1.48
CA ALA A 67 -5.95 9.52 -1.65
C ALA A 67 -6.86 9.33 -0.44
N MET A 68 -7.33 10.43 0.14
CA MET A 68 -8.16 10.43 1.33
C MET A 68 -9.45 11.19 1.08
N SER A 69 -10.51 10.75 1.73
CA SER A 69 -11.80 11.44 1.73
C SER A 69 -12.44 11.45 3.11
N LYS A 70 -13.08 12.57 3.45
CA LYS A 70 -13.88 12.76 4.65
C LYS A 70 -15.10 13.62 4.30
N GLY A 71 -16.28 13.01 4.23
CA GLY A 71 -17.47 13.69 3.72
C GLY A 71 -17.24 14.21 2.30
N THR A 72 -17.29 15.52 2.11
CA THR A 72 -17.04 16.20 0.83
C THR A 72 -15.60 16.69 0.68
N ASN A 73 -14.75 16.49 1.67
CA ASN A 73 -13.35 16.92 1.64
C ASN A 73 -12.43 15.84 1.09
N PHE A 74 -11.44 16.26 0.32
CA PHE A 74 -10.47 15.37 -0.32
C PHE A 74 -9.04 15.84 -0.06
N HIS A 75 -8.11 14.87 0.04
CA HIS A 75 -6.69 15.12 0.17
C HIS A 75 -5.93 14.00 -0.56
N SER A 76 -5.08 14.36 -1.51
CA SER A 76 -4.21 13.44 -2.22
C SER A 76 -2.77 13.90 -2.14
N THR A 77 -1.83 12.96 -1.99
CA THR A 77 -0.40 13.26 -1.93
C THR A 77 0.42 12.08 -2.43
N GLU A 78 1.61 12.36 -2.94
CA GLU A 78 2.63 11.35 -3.17
C GLU A 78 3.64 11.37 -2.01
N ILE A 79 4.11 10.17 -1.62
CA ILE A 79 5.09 10.00 -0.57
C ILE A 79 6.23 9.15 -1.12
N MET A 80 7.45 9.61 -0.96
CA MET A 80 8.65 8.79 -1.18
C MET A 80 9.37 8.55 0.13
N MET A 81 9.88 7.34 0.29
CA MET A 81 10.66 6.90 1.45
C MET A 81 11.89 6.14 0.99
N VAL A 82 12.98 6.32 1.72
CA VAL A 82 14.20 5.51 1.60
C VAL A 82 14.77 5.26 2.99
N HIS A 83 15.39 4.11 3.21
CA HIS A 83 16.02 3.79 4.48
C HIS A 83 17.44 3.25 4.31
N ASP A 84 18.28 3.43 5.33
CA ASP A 84 19.64 2.87 5.41
C ASP A 84 19.72 1.59 6.26
N GLY A 85 18.59 1.10 6.77
CA GLY A 85 18.48 -0.03 7.70
C GLY A 85 18.36 0.38 9.17
N THR A 86 18.65 1.65 9.48
CA THR A 86 18.59 2.23 10.83
C THR A 86 17.59 3.37 10.92
N SER A 87 17.59 4.24 9.91
CA SER A 87 16.71 5.41 9.80
C SER A 87 15.94 5.41 8.48
N VAL A 88 14.84 6.15 8.45
CA VAL A 88 14.00 6.36 7.26
C VAL A 88 13.92 7.84 6.96
N ASP A 89 14.23 8.20 5.72
CA ASP A 89 13.92 9.52 5.18
C ASP A 89 12.61 9.46 4.41
N ILE A 90 11.76 10.44 4.63
CA ILE A 90 10.43 10.56 4.01
C ILE A 90 10.25 11.96 3.42
N THR A 91 9.64 12.04 2.26
CA THR A 91 9.19 13.29 1.67
C THR A 91 7.79 13.16 1.10
N GLN A 92 7.01 14.25 1.19
CA GLN A 92 5.71 14.40 0.57
C GLN A 92 5.81 15.44 -0.56
N TYR A 93 5.14 15.17 -1.68
CA TYR A 93 5.08 16.08 -2.81
C TYR A 93 3.79 15.87 -3.60
N GLY A 94 3.49 16.78 -4.54
CA GLY A 94 2.27 16.67 -5.34
C GLY A 94 0.99 16.69 -4.51
N THR A 95 0.98 17.42 -3.39
CA THR A 95 -0.18 17.46 -2.49
C THR A 95 -1.28 18.33 -3.05
N LEU A 96 -2.46 17.76 -3.19
CA LEU A 96 -3.70 18.42 -3.61
C LEU A 96 -4.74 18.20 -2.51
N LEU A 97 -5.30 19.27 -1.97
CA LEU A 97 -6.27 19.17 -0.88
C LEU A 97 -7.20 20.39 -0.84
N ASP A 98 -8.42 20.17 -0.41
CA ASP A 98 -9.33 21.21 0.07
C ASP A 98 -9.34 21.31 1.60
N ALA A 99 -8.90 20.23 2.29
CA ALA A 99 -8.64 20.21 3.72
C ALA A 99 -7.55 19.19 4.05
N THR A 100 -6.71 19.48 5.05
CA THR A 100 -5.75 18.50 5.56
C THR A 100 -6.50 17.39 6.30
N LEU A 101 -6.47 16.17 5.78
CA LEU A 101 -7.18 15.04 6.36
C LEU A 101 -6.28 14.12 7.19
N ALA A 102 -4.97 14.12 6.93
CA ALA A 102 -3.98 13.38 7.71
C ALA A 102 -2.57 13.95 7.51
N THR A 103 -1.67 13.57 8.41
CA THR A 103 -0.22 13.75 8.29
C THR A 103 0.46 12.39 8.26
N PHE A 104 1.67 12.34 7.68
CA PHE A 104 2.43 11.11 7.50
C PHE A 104 3.80 11.22 8.14
N ASP A 105 4.29 10.08 8.62
CA ASP A 105 5.60 9.89 9.19
C ASP A 105 6.10 8.47 8.87
N ALA A 106 7.38 8.21 9.05
CA ALA A 106 7.96 6.90 8.82
C ALA A 106 8.99 6.55 9.88
N ASP A 107 9.06 5.27 10.21
CA ASP A 107 10.05 4.73 11.13
C ASP A 107 10.45 3.28 10.79
N ILE A 108 11.45 2.78 11.49
CA ILE A 108 11.82 1.37 11.50
C ILE A 108 11.45 0.78 12.85
N SER A 109 10.76 -0.36 12.82
CA SER A 109 10.44 -1.13 14.01
C SER A 109 10.82 -2.59 13.79
N GLY A 110 11.88 -3.04 14.46
CA GLY A 110 12.42 -4.39 14.27
C GLY A 110 12.94 -4.61 12.85
N SER A 111 12.32 -5.54 12.14
CA SER A 111 12.64 -5.88 10.74
C SER A 111 11.85 -5.07 9.70
N ASP A 112 10.93 -4.21 10.14
CA ASP A 112 9.96 -3.55 9.27
C ASP A 112 10.18 -2.05 9.18
N VAL A 113 10.07 -1.53 7.96
CA VAL A 113 9.87 -0.11 7.67
C VAL A 113 8.38 0.15 7.67
N ARG A 114 7.94 1.21 8.37
CA ARG A 114 6.53 1.54 8.53
C ARG A 114 6.23 2.93 7.97
N LEU A 115 5.21 3.03 7.13
CA LEU A 115 4.55 4.29 6.84
C LEU A 115 3.45 4.51 7.87
N ARG A 116 3.53 5.62 8.60
CA ARG A 116 2.61 5.96 9.68
C ARG A 116 1.72 7.12 9.27
N CYS A 117 0.46 7.04 9.67
CA CYS A 117 -0.55 8.03 9.35
C CYS A 117 -1.26 8.50 10.62
N THR A 118 -1.44 9.81 10.74
CA THR A 118 -2.20 10.44 11.82
C THR A 118 -3.38 11.19 11.22
N PRO A 119 -4.62 10.67 11.34
CA PRO A 119 -5.79 11.40 10.85
C PRO A 119 -6.01 12.72 11.60
N ALA A 120 -6.46 13.74 10.90
CA ALA A 120 -6.64 15.08 11.44
C ALA A 120 -7.91 15.22 12.32
N SER A 121 -8.85 14.29 12.22
CA SER A 121 -10.07 14.31 13.03
C SER A 121 -10.57 12.90 13.37
N SER A 122 -11.48 12.83 14.32
CA SER A 122 -12.17 11.58 14.70
C SER A 122 -13.36 11.24 13.79
N ASP A 123 -13.67 12.06 12.79
CA ASP A 123 -14.68 11.74 11.81
C ASP A 123 -14.19 10.64 10.87
N SER A 124 -15.14 9.89 10.32
CA SER A 124 -14.82 8.80 9.39
C SER A 124 -14.00 9.31 8.21
N THR A 125 -12.72 8.96 8.17
CA THR A 125 -11.78 9.28 7.10
C THR A 125 -11.39 8.00 6.38
N VAL A 126 -11.64 7.95 5.08
CA VAL A 126 -11.22 6.84 4.22
C VAL A 126 -9.87 7.18 3.62
N ILE A 127 -8.91 6.28 3.76
CA ILE A 127 -7.54 6.42 3.26
C ILE A 127 -7.27 5.25 2.31
N LYS A 128 -6.94 5.56 1.07
CA LYS A 128 -6.60 4.59 0.04
C LYS A 128 -5.19 4.87 -0.46
N PHE A 129 -4.45 3.82 -0.79
CA PHE A 129 -3.11 4.01 -1.34
C PHE A 129 -2.73 2.93 -2.37
N ASP A 130 -1.88 3.33 -3.29
CA ASP A 130 -1.09 2.46 -4.15
C ASP A 130 0.37 2.57 -3.74
N ARG A 131 1.04 1.42 -3.55
CA ARG A 131 2.46 1.33 -3.20
C ARG A 131 3.26 0.66 -4.30
N THR A 132 4.46 1.18 -4.55
CA THR A 132 5.53 0.49 -5.28
C THR A 132 6.79 0.48 -4.43
N LEU A 133 7.43 -0.68 -4.29
CA LEU A 133 8.70 -0.86 -3.58
C LEU A 133 9.85 -1.05 -4.56
N ILE A 134 11.06 -0.71 -4.14
CA ILE A 134 12.31 -0.93 -4.84
C ILE A 134 13.17 -1.86 -3.98
N ASP A 135 13.71 -2.89 -4.59
CA ASP A 135 14.55 -3.90 -3.91
C ASP A 135 15.77 -3.29 -3.21
N ALA A 136 16.21 -3.97 -2.17
CA ALA A 136 17.39 -3.58 -1.39
C ALA A 136 18.70 -3.95 -2.07
#